data_a7b5b2e6d8ae17cca2eaaf2289084a26
#
_entry.id   a7b5b2e6d8ae17cca2eaaf2289084a26
#
_cell.length_a   1.000
_cell.length_b   1.000
_cell.length_c   1.000
_cell.angle_alpha   90.00
_cell.angle_beta   90.00
_cell.angle_gamma   90.00
#
_symmetry.space_group_name_H-M   'P 1'
#
loop_
_entity.id
_entity.type
_entity.pdbx_description
1 polymer ?
#
loop_
_entity_poly.entity_id
_entity_poly.type
_entity_poly.pdbx_seq_one_letter_code
_entity_poly.pdbx_strand_id
1 'polypeptide(L)'
;MVTFSNYIKTGENRYRENFGLSFEEFAVGQKFKHRPGVTLSQQDNKDEALDTINNAQLHYDACYAAKTEWQHCLGVSTLTLQNVVGMTWKTFGKRQRIVGFDDIAMTHPVFGGDTLYAESEIMAVKEYPQNPALGIVTVITSAVNQQGDVVTKILYHMLMYKAGKHPLDAPVAGAEKLPGDKFASHRLLPDGTYIENVGMYYDDLQPGDIFEHHPGKTVTAEENKRHALRSLEWSSQYSDQHYIDTFLEGAMPVNEAFLIGLLTALTTRSFDRVVANLQWKDIQLPHPLYAGETMYAESEILAKRESKSRPTQGILQVISRAYKQDKTLVCAFERHLLVYKRGLGPYETAGY
;
A
#
# COMPACT_ATOMS: atom_id res chain seq x y z
N MET A 1 27.33 -2.01 -2.71
CA MET A 1 25.96 -2.34 -3.11
C MET A 1 25.06 -1.25 -2.54
N VAL A 2 24.30 -0.53 -3.39
CA VAL A 2 23.39 0.52 -2.89
C VAL A 2 22.24 -0.18 -2.21
N THR A 3 22.05 0.04 -0.90
CA THR A 3 20.92 -0.52 -0.15
C THR A 3 19.89 0.57 0.03
N PHE A 4 18.71 0.39 -0.57
CA PHE A 4 17.56 1.27 -0.37
C PHE A 4 16.86 0.89 0.94
N SER A 5 16.29 1.88 1.65
CA SER A 5 15.57 1.64 2.90
C SER A 5 14.15 2.20 2.85
N ASN A 6 13.21 1.45 3.42
CA ASN A 6 11.82 1.89 3.65
C ASN A 6 11.62 2.60 4.99
N TYR A 7 12.66 2.75 5.80
CA TYR A 7 12.54 3.26 7.16
C TYR A 7 13.56 4.33 7.42
N ILE A 8 13.21 5.25 8.32
CA ILE A 8 14.10 6.19 8.97
C ILE A 8 14.05 5.96 10.48
N LYS A 9 15.19 6.15 11.16
CA LYS A 9 15.27 6.10 12.63
C LYS A 9 14.78 7.43 13.19
N THR A 10 13.77 7.39 14.07
CA THR A 10 13.18 8.57 14.71
C THR A 10 13.45 8.64 16.22
N GLY A 11 14.02 7.58 16.79
CA GLY A 11 14.38 7.48 18.20
C GLY A 11 15.11 6.17 18.52
N GLU A 12 15.37 5.92 19.80
CA GLU A 12 15.91 4.64 20.22
C GLU A 12 14.86 3.53 19.94
N ASN A 13 15.28 2.52 19.15
CA ASN A 13 14.40 1.44 18.67
C ASN A 13 13.09 1.89 18.03
N ARG A 14 13.03 3.13 17.55
CA ARG A 14 11.84 3.72 16.92
C ARG A 14 12.13 4.01 15.45
N TYR A 15 11.27 3.49 14.58
CA TYR A 15 11.44 3.50 13.13
C TYR A 15 10.16 3.98 12.46
N ARG A 16 10.28 4.92 11.51
CA ARG A 16 9.14 5.39 10.72
C ARG A 16 9.22 4.82 9.32
N GLU A 17 8.10 4.34 8.80
CA GLU A 17 7.96 3.99 7.40
C GLU A 17 8.19 5.22 6.52
N ASN A 18 9.06 5.08 5.51
CA ASN A 18 9.45 6.14 4.59
C ASN A 18 9.62 5.57 3.18
N PHE A 19 8.49 5.21 2.57
CA PHE A 19 8.47 4.58 1.25
C PHE A 19 8.83 5.57 0.14
N GLY A 20 9.42 5.04 -0.90
CA GLY A 20 9.84 5.76 -2.09
C GLY A 20 11.32 6.12 -2.10
N LEU A 21 11.90 6.06 -3.28
CA LEU A 21 13.27 6.48 -3.53
C LEU A 21 13.30 7.99 -3.82
N SER A 22 14.37 8.64 -3.39
CA SER A 22 14.64 10.04 -3.74
C SER A 22 15.25 10.12 -5.13
N PHE A 23 15.20 11.28 -5.77
CA PHE A 23 15.66 11.50 -7.14
C PHE A 23 17.09 10.98 -7.40
N GLU A 24 18.01 11.20 -6.46
CA GLU A 24 19.43 10.82 -6.58
C GLU A 24 19.67 9.31 -6.49
N GLU A 25 18.66 8.55 -6.10
CA GLU A 25 18.75 7.09 -5.99
C GLU A 25 18.43 6.39 -7.32
N PHE A 26 17.93 7.14 -8.31
CA PHE A 26 17.63 6.62 -9.63
C PHE A 26 18.82 6.76 -10.59
N ALA A 27 19.07 5.71 -11.37
CA ALA A 27 20.04 5.71 -12.45
C ALA A 27 19.43 5.04 -13.70
N VAL A 28 19.82 5.53 -14.88
CA VAL A 28 19.38 4.98 -16.16
C VAL A 28 19.74 3.48 -16.24
N GLY A 29 18.79 2.68 -16.69
CA GLY A 29 18.94 1.22 -16.83
C GLY A 29 18.62 0.41 -15.56
N GLN A 30 18.35 1.06 -14.42
CA GLN A 30 17.85 0.33 -13.25
C GLN A 30 16.48 -0.28 -13.55
N LYS A 31 16.29 -1.53 -13.10
CA LYS A 31 15.05 -2.27 -13.25
C LYS A 31 14.46 -2.60 -11.89
N PHE A 32 13.14 -2.49 -11.78
CA PHE A 32 12.39 -2.73 -10.56
C PHE A 32 11.22 -3.67 -10.82
N LYS A 33 11.05 -4.69 -9.96
CA LYS A 33 9.86 -5.53 -9.88
C LYS A 33 9.04 -5.08 -8.68
N HIS A 34 7.82 -4.60 -8.95
CA HIS A 34 6.92 -4.09 -7.92
C HIS A 34 6.08 -5.22 -7.34
N ARG A 35 5.94 -5.24 -6.01
CA ARG A 35 5.19 -6.26 -5.27
C ARG A 35 4.37 -5.60 -4.15
N PRO A 36 3.16 -6.14 -3.83
CA PRO A 36 2.53 -7.31 -4.43
C PRO A 36 1.94 -7.05 -5.82
N GLY A 37 1.54 -8.12 -6.50
CA GLY A 37 0.63 -8.06 -7.64
C GLY A 37 -0.81 -7.82 -7.20
N VAL A 38 -1.71 -7.55 -8.16
CA VAL A 38 -3.14 -7.36 -7.93
C VAL A 38 -3.95 -8.26 -8.86
N THR A 39 -4.90 -9.01 -8.31
CA THR A 39 -5.88 -9.76 -9.09
C THR A 39 -7.10 -8.87 -9.32
N LEU A 40 -7.44 -8.61 -10.58
CA LEU A 40 -8.61 -7.82 -10.97
C LEU A 40 -9.86 -8.70 -10.90
N SER A 41 -10.94 -8.19 -10.31
CA SER A 41 -12.23 -8.86 -10.38
C SER A 41 -13.10 -8.28 -11.51
N GLN A 42 -14.06 -9.06 -11.99
CA GLN A 42 -15.06 -8.55 -12.93
C GLN A 42 -15.93 -7.45 -12.31
N GLN A 43 -16.06 -7.44 -10.96
CA GLN A 43 -16.79 -6.36 -10.29
C GLN A 43 -16.00 -5.05 -10.34
N ASP A 44 -14.66 -5.08 -10.12
CA ASP A 44 -13.82 -3.87 -10.26
C ASP A 44 -13.91 -3.32 -11.68
N ASN A 45 -13.92 -4.20 -12.69
CA ASN A 45 -14.05 -3.83 -14.10
C ASN A 45 -15.39 -3.14 -14.40
N LYS A 46 -16.47 -3.69 -13.86
CA LYS A 46 -17.82 -3.11 -14.00
C LYS A 46 -17.91 -1.78 -13.26
N ASP A 47 -17.42 -1.71 -12.03
CA ASP A 47 -17.46 -0.50 -11.22
C ASP A 47 -16.65 0.63 -11.89
N GLU A 48 -15.44 0.35 -12.38
CA GLU A 48 -14.65 1.32 -13.16
C GLU A 48 -15.40 1.85 -14.37
N ALA A 49 -16.04 0.96 -15.16
CA ALA A 49 -16.82 1.38 -16.33
C ALA A 49 -17.98 2.29 -15.95
N LEU A 50 -18.74 1.95 -14.91
CA LEU A 50 -19.90 2.72 -14.49
C LEU A 50 -19.52 4.03 -13.80
N ASP A 51 -18.51 4.03 -12.95
CA ASP A 51 -18.03 5.22 -12.23
C ASP A 51 -17.40 6.25 -13.17
N THR A 52 -16.79 5.80 -14.28
CA THR A 52 -16.23 6.66 -15.33
C THR A 52 -17.19 7.01 -16.44
N ILE A 53 -18.46 6.57 -16.34
CA ILE A 53 -19.49 6.77 -17.38
C ILE A 53 -19.05 6.15 -18.72
N ASN A 54 -18.29 5.06 -18.69
CA ASN A 54 -17.90 4.32 -19.88
C ASN A 54 -19.07 3.48 -20.39
N ASN A 55 -19.61 3.84 -21.54
CA ASN A 55 -20.81 3.21 -22.13
C ASN A 55 -20.48 1.99 -23.02
N ALA A 56 -19.30 1.45 -22.99
CA ALA A 56 -18.94 0.27 -23.78
C ALA A 56 -19.42 -1.02 -23.08
N GLN A 57 -20.49 -1.61 -23.60
CA GLN A 57 -21.13 -2.84 -23.07
C GLN A 57 -20.14 -3.99 -22.89
N LEU A 58 -19.08 -4.00 -23.68
CA LEU A 58 -18.02 -5.00 -23.64
C LEU A 58 -17.42 -5.22 -22.22
N HIS A 59 -17.46 -4.21 -21.37
CA HIS A 59 -16.86 -4.27 -20.03
C HIS A 59 -17.81 -4.81 -18.95
N TYR A 60 -19.13 -4.73 -19.16
CA TYR A 60 -20.10 -5.04 -18.10
C TYR A 60 -21.34 -5.85 -18.52
N ASP A 61 -21.62 -5.97 -19.83
CA ASP A 61 -22.71 -6.83 -20.34
C ASP A 61 -22.12 -8.18 -20.78
N ALA A 62 -22.20 -9.17 -19.90
CA ALA A 62 -21.66 -10.49 -20.16
C ALA A 62 -22.38 -11.21 -21.32
N CYS A 63 -23.68 -10.91 -21.56
CA CYS A 63 -24.44 -11.50 -22.69
C CYS A 63 -23.95 -10.93 -24.03
N TYR A 64 -23.63 -9.64 -24.06
CA TYR A 64 -23.01 -9.00 -25.21
C TYR A 64 -21.57 -9.51 -25.41
N ALA A 65 -20.75 -9.48 -24.38
CA ALA A 65 -19.35 -9.88 -24.42
C ALA A 65 -19.17 -11.33 -24.89
N ALA A 66 -20.05 -12.24 -24.46
CA ALA A 66 -20.05 -13.65 -24.91
C ALA A 66 -20.26 -13.84 -26.42
N LYS A 67 -20.74 -12.82 -27.13
CA LYS A 67 -20.94 -12.83 -28.60
C LYS A 67 -19.83 -12.12 -29.36
N THR A 68 -18.86 -11.56 -28.66
CA THR A 68 -17.67 -10.92 -29.24
C THR A 68 -16.52 -11.93 -29.37
N GLU A 69 -15.47 -11.55 -30.08
CA GLU A 69 -14.23 -12.34 -30.16
C GLU A 69 -13.60 -12.65 -28.81
N TRP A 70 -13.88 -11.85 -27.80
CA TRP A 70 -13.35 -12.01 -26.42
C TRP A 70 -14.08 -13.07 -25.61
N GLN A 71 -15.36 -13.35 -25.90
CA GLN A 71 -16.25 -14.30 -25.21
C GLN A 71 -16.48 -14.00 -23.72
N HIS A 72 -15.78 -13.05 -23.14
CA HIS A 72 -15.85 -12.57 -21.75
C HIS A 72 -15.81 -11.04 -21.72
N CYS A 73 -16.26 -10.44 -20.60
CA CYS A 73 -16.08 -9.01 -20.42
C CYS A 73 -14.60 -8.64 -20.41
N LEU A 74 -14.19 -7.83 -21.39
CA LEU A 74 -12.83 -7.31 -21.47
C LEU A 74 -12.57 -6.29 -20.37
N GLY A 75 -11.38 -6.30 -19.78
CA GLY A 75 -10.94 -5.32 -18.79
C GLY A 75 -10.93 -3.90 -19.36
N VAL A 76 -11.39 -2.93 -18.58
CA VAL A 76 -11.24 -1.50 -18.93
C VAL A 76 -9.76 -1.15 -18.91
N SER A 77 -9.25 -0.63 -20.01
CA SER A 77 -7.81 -0.30 -20.15
C SER A 77 -7.33 0.74 -19.12
N THR A 78 -8.21 1.69 -18.74
CA THR A 78 -7.90 2.68 -17.70
C THR A 78 -7.80 2.07 -16.30
N LEU A 79 -8.56 1.02 -15.97
CA LEU A 79 -8.39 0.27 -14.74
C LEU A 79 -7.02 -0.42 -14.70
N THR A 80 -6.61 -1.04 -15.81
CA THR A 80 -5.27 -1.63 -15.95
C THR A 80 -4.18 -0.57 -15.74
N LEU A 81 -4.29 0.59 -16.40
CA LEU A 81 -3.36 1.71 -16.25
C LEU A 81 -3.24 2.16 -14.78
N GLN A 82 -4.39 2.40 -14.12
CA GLN A 82 -4.44 2.85 -12.73
C GLN A 82 -3.75 1.86 -11.79
N ASN A 83 -4.05 0.57 -11.90
CA ASN A 83 -3.46 -0.47 -11.07
C ASN A 83 -1.95 -0.59 -11.29
N VAL A 84 -1.50 -0.58 -12.56
CA VAL A 84 -0.08 -0.71 -12.91
C VAL A 84 0.74 0.46 -12.36
N VAL A 85 0.26 1.69 -12.55
CA VAL A 85 0.91 2.88 -11.98
C VAL A 85 0.82 2.89 -10.45
N GLY A 86 -0.30 2.44 -9.89
CA GLY A 86 -0.52 2.33 -8.45
C GLY A 86 0.45 1.37 -7.77
N MET A 87 0.71 0.20 -8.36
CA MET A 87 1.63 -0.80 -7.82
C MET A 87 3.07 -0.29 -7.66
N THR A 88 3.45 0.77 -8.38
CA THR A 88 4.82 1.32 -8.31
C THR A 88 5.09 2.20 -7.08
N TRP A 89 4.10 2.43 -6.23
CA TRP A 89 4.16 3.43 -5.17
C TRP A 89 5.28 3.20 -4.13
N LYS A 90 5.67 1.96 -3.86
CA LYS A 90 6.75 1.67 -2.90
C LYS A 90 8.11 2.17 -3.41
N THR A 91 8.33 2.13 -4.73
CA THR A 91 9.55 2.65 -5.38
C THR A 91 9.43 4.14 -5.67
N PHE A 92 8.29 4.58 -6.24
CA PHE A 92 8.10 5.97 -6.69
C PHE A 92 7.22 6.80 -5.74
N GLY A 93 7.10 6.42 -4.46
CA GLY A 93 6.24 7.09 -3.49
C GLY A 93 6.62 8.53 -3.18
N LYS A 94 7.87 8.93 -3.43
CA LYS A 94 8.34 10.32 -3.31
C LYS A 94 8.17 11.12 -4.60
N ARG A 95 7.28 10.71 -5.50
CA ARG A 95 6.89 11.55 -6.63
C ARG A 95 6.00 12.71 -6.17
N GLN A 96 6.24 13.90 -6.70
CA GLN A 96 5.31 15.01 -6.55
C GLN A 96 4.08 14.78 -7.44
N ARG A 97 4.30 14.44 -8.71
CA ARG A 97 3.27 14.08 -9.68
C ARG A 97 3.86 13.47 -10.94
N ILE A 98 3.01 12.82 -11.72
CA ILE A 98 3.29 12.47 -13.11
C ILE A 98 3.02 13.73 -13.96
N VAL A 99 3.91 14.05 -14.88
CA VAL A 99 3.82 15.26 -15.71
C VAL A 99 3.40 14.97 -17.16
N GLY A 100 3.48 13.72 -17.58
CA GLY A 100 3.02 13.31 -18.91
C GLY A 100 3.25 11.83 -19.17
N PHE A 101 2.53 11.33 -20.14
CA PHE A 101 2.68 10.00 -20.73
C PHE A 101 3.00 10.19 -22.21
N ASP A 102 4.11 9.60 -22.68
CA ASP A 102 4.47 9.62 -24.09
C ASP A 102 3.78 8.51 -24.87
N ASP A 103 3.61 7.34 -24.20
CA ASP A 103 2.98 6.18 -24.81
C ASP A 103 2.30 5.29 -23.76
N ILE A 104 1.15 4.74 -24.09
CA ILE A 104 0.42 3.73 -23.32
C ILE A 104 -0.07 2.67 -24.29
N ALA A 105 0.67 1.57 -24.41
CA ALA A 105 0.34 0.48 -25.31
C ALA A 105 -0.34 -0.67 -24.54
N MET A 106 -1.56 -1.03 -24.93
CA MET A 106 -2.24 -2.26 -24.48
C MET A 106 -1.88 -3.39 -25.44
N THR A 107 -1.08 -4.35 -24.98
CA THR A 107 -0.46 -5.38 -25.84
C THR A 107 -1.12 -6.73 -25.74
N HIS A 108 -1.88 -6.98 -24.68
CA HIS A 108 -2.61 -8.23 -24.45
C HIS A 108 -3.91 -7.93 -23.69
N PRO A 109 -5.02 -8.64 -23.98
CA PRO A 109 -6.28 -8.43 -23.26
C PRO A 109 -6.16 -8.85 -21.80
N VAL A 110 -6.90 -8.15 -20.92
CA VAL A 110 -7.01 -8.44 -19.48
C VAL A 110 -8.46 -8.76 -19.17
N PHE A 111 -8.69 -9.75 -18.32
CA PHE A 111 -10.03 -10.19 -17.91
C PHE A 111 -10.15 -10.23 -16.39
N GLY A 112 -11.38 -10.26 -15.88
CA GLY A 112 -11.62 -10.55 -14.48
C GLY A 112 -11.05 -11.92 -14.09
N GLY A 113 -10.24 -11.97 -13.04
CA GLY A 113 -9.48 -13.13 -12.60
C GLY A 113 -7.99 -13.08 -12.92
N ASP A 114 -7.57 -12.18 -13.82
CA ASP A 114 -6.15 -12.00 -14.11
C ASP A 114 -5.43 -11.31 -12.96
N THR A 115 -4.22 -11.80 -12.66
CA THR A 115 -3.30 -11.19 -11.69
C THR A 115 -2.20 -10.46 -12.44
N LEU A 116 -2.05 -9.17 -12.16
CA LEU A 116 -1.05 -8.31 -12.78
C LEU A 116 0.10 -8.03 -11.82
N TYR A 117 1.31 -7.98 -12.37
CA TYR A 117 2.54 -7.58 -11.69
C TYR A 117 3.18 -6.44 -12.49
N ALA A 118 3.61 -5.38 -11.81
CA ALA A 118 4.27 -4.26 -12.46
C ALA A 118 5.80 -4.41 -12.42
N GLU A 119 6.45 -4.03 -13.52
CA GLU A 119 7.91 -3.99 -13.66
C GLU A 119 8.30 -2.68 -14.34
N SER A 120 9.32 -1.99 -13.82
CA SER A 120 9.76 -0.69 -14.33
C SER A 120 11.23 -0.70 -14.73
N GLU A 121 11.57 0.11 -15.74
CA GLU A 121 12.95 0.42 -16.13
C GLU A 121 13.12 1.93 -16.24
N ILE A 122 14.20 2.45 -15.65
CA ILE A 122 14.53 3.89 -15.69
C ILE A 122 15.17 4.23 -17.01
N MET A 123 14.50 5.07 -17.79
CA MET A 123 14.93 5.47 -19.14
C MET A 123 15.77 6.75 -19.16
N ALA A 124 15.46 7.70 -18.28
CA ALA A 124 16.22 8.94 -18.14
C ALA A 124 16.08 9.54 -16.74
N VAL A 125 17.12 10.24 -16.30
CA VAL A 125 17.17 11.01 -15.06
C VAL A 125 17.71 12.38 -15.41
N LYS A 126 16.97 13.46 -15.13
CA LYS A 126 17.33 14.85 -15.50
C LYS A 126 16.99 15.80 -14.35
N GLU A 127 17.82 16.82 -14.18
CA GLU A 127 17.51 17.94 -13.30
C GLU A 127 16.24 18.68 -13.76
N TYR A 128 15.52 19.27 -12.81
CA TYR A 128 14.35 20.10 -13.09
C TYR A 128 14.66 21.57 -12.73
N PRO A 129 15.12 22.39 -13.71
CA PRO A 129 15.60 23.75 -13.44
C PRO A 129 14.57 24.69 -12.80
N GLN A 130 13.27 24.43 -13.02
CA GLN A 130 12.18 25.25 -12.49
C GLN A 130 12.00 25.09 -10.97
N ASN A 131 12.46 23.96 -10.39
CA ASN A 131 12.42 23.73 -8.95
C ASN A 131 13.62 22.88 -8.51
N PRO A 132 14.60 23.45 -7.80
CA PRO A 132 15.80 22.75 -7.37
C PRO A 132 15.55 21.62 -6.35
N ALA A 133 14.35 21.55 -5.75
CA ALA A 133 13.96 20.45 -4.87
C ALA A 133 13.50 19.19 -5.61
N LEU A 134 13.41 19.24 -6.95
CA LEU A 134 12.88 18.19 -7.79
C LEU A 134 13.85 17.80 -8.90
N GLY A 135 13.68 16.60 -9.43
CA GLY A 135 14.25 16.15 -10.68
C GLY A 135 13.19 15.40 -11.50
N ILE A 136 13.45 15.15 -12.77
CA ILE A 136 12.59 14.40 -13.68
C ILE A 136 13.14 12.99 -13.84
N VAL A 137 12.30 11.99 -13.57
CA VAL A 137 12.58 10.59 -13.89
C VAL A 137 11.62 10.14 -14.99
N THR A 138 12.20 9.66 -16.09
CA THR A 138 11.45 9.01 -17.17
C THR A 138 11.53 7.52 -16.98
N VAL A 139 10.38 6.84 -17.00
CA VAL A 139 10.28 5.41 -16.74
C VAL A 139 9.37 4.73 -17.75
N ILE A 140 9.73 3.52 -18.15
CA ILE A 140 8.82 2.60 -18.79
C ILE A 140 8.36 1.57 -17.76
N THR A 141 7.05 1.47 -17.55
CA THR A 141 6.47 0.45 -16.67
C THR A 141 5.64 -0.50 -17.51
N SER A 142 5.92 -1.79 -17.39
CA SER A 142 5.15 -2.87 -18.02
C SER A 142 4.33 -3.60 -16.97
N ALA A 143 3.15 -4.07 -17.34
CA ALA A 143 2.45 -5.07 -16.56
C ALA A 143 2.58 -6.44 -17.20
N VAL A 144 2.78 -7.45 -16.36
CA VAL A 144 2.87 -8.86 -16.76
C VAL A 144 1.76 -9.61 -16.04
N ASN A 145 1.03 -10.47 -16.74
CA ASN A 145 0.00 -11.32 -16.14
C ASN A 145 0.61 -12.58 -15.49
N GLN A 146 -0.23 -13.42 -14.89
CA GLN A 146 0.18 -14.66 -14.24
C GLN A 146 0.77 -15.71 -15.19
N GLN A 147 0.55 -15.57 -16.51
CA GLN A 147 1.14 -16.44 -17.56
C GLN A 147 2.50 -15.92 -18.05
N GLY A 148 2.88 -14.69 -17.69
CA GLY A 148 4.09 -14.04 -18.16
C GLY A 148 3.91 -13.20 -19.42
N ASP A 149 2.66 -12.99 -19.88
CA ASP A 149 2.37 -12.13 -21.03
C ASP A 149 2.44 -10.67 -20.62
N VAL A 150 3.08 -9.83 -21.43
CA VAL A 150 3.09 -8.39 -21.25
C VAL A 150 1.76 -7.82 -21.71
N VAL A 151 0.94 -7.32 -20.78
CA VAL A 151 -0.40 -6.81 -21.05
C VAL A 151 -0.43 -5.31 -21.37
N THR A 152 0.53 -4.56 -20.85
CA THR A 152 0.67 -3.13 -21.17
C THR A 152 2.11 -2.65 -21.01
N LYS A 153 2.46 -1.59 -21.77
CA LYS A 153 3.70 -0.81 -21.60
C LYS A 153 3.36 0.65 -21.53
N ILE A 154 3.90 1.35 -20.54
CA ILE A 154 3.59 2.75 -20.24
C ILE A 154 4.89 3.52 -20.14
N LEU A 155 5.11 4.49 -21.03
CA LEU A 155 6.25 5.41 -20.97
C LEU A 155 5.77 6.76 -20.42
N TYR A 156 6.33 7.18 -19.28
CA TYR A 156 5.88 8.39 -18.61
C TYR A 156 6.98 9.10 -17.82
N HIS A 157 6.70 10.33 -17.43
CA HIS A 157 7.63 11.21 -16.73
C HIS A 157 7.07 11.64 -15.38
N MET A 158 7.93 11.63 -14.36
CA MET A 158 7.58 12.01 -13.01
C MET A 158 8.50 13.10 -12.47
N LEU A 159 7.95 14.04 -11.73
CA LEU A 159 8.71 14.91 -10.85
C LEU A 159 8.93 14.16 -9.53
N MET A 160 10.20 13.91 -9.21
CA MET A 160 10.63 13.21 -8.00
C MET A 160 11.31 14.18 -7.05
N TYR A 161 10.95 14.09 -5.76
CA TYR A 161 11.64 14.86 -4.74
C TYR A 161 13.08 14.41 -4.57
N LYS A 162 13.98 15.39 -4.41
CA LYS A 162 15.36 15.15 -3.99
C LYS A 162 15.44 14.75 -2.53
N ALA A 163 16.54 14.13 -2.14
CA ALA A 163 16.79 13.69 -0.77
C ALA A 163 16.59 14.84 0.24
N GLY A 164 15.80 14.60 1.29
CA GLY A 164 15.45 15.58 2.31
C GLY A 164 14.51 16.69 1.87
N LYS A 165 13.93 16.62 0.66
CA LYS A 165 12.97 17.62 0.14
C LYS A 165 11.53 17.15 0.12
N HIS A 166 11.28 15.85 0.29
CA HIS A 166 9.93 15.34 0.42
C HIS A 166 9.34 15.75 1.78
N PRO A 167 8.05 16.16 1.86
CA PRO A 167 7.42 16.59 3.12
C PRO A 167 7.54 15.59 4.27
N LEU A 168 7.54 14.30 3.99
CA LEU A 168 7.72 13.25 5.02
C LEU A 168 9.19 13.02 5.42
N ASP A 169 10.15 13.54 4.67
CA ASP A 169 11.58 13.51 5.04
C ASP A 169 11.92 14.60 6.05
N ALA A 170 11.08 15.66 6.17
CA ALA A 170 11.26 16.78 7.06
C ALA A 170 10.46 16.56 8.38
N PRO A 171 10.80 17.15 9.47
CA PRO A 171 12.09 17.35 10.09
C PRO A 171 12.24 16.50 11.36
N VAL A 172 12.65 15.28 11.22
CA VAL A 172 13.25 14.61 12.38
C VAL A 172 14.73 14.94 12.29
N ALA A 173 15.19 15.90 13.10
CA ALA A 173 16.59 16.25 13.16
C ALA A 173 17.39 14.96 13.44
N GLY A 174 18.29 14.59 12.52
CA GLY A 174 19.11 13.37 12.63
C GLY A 174 18.43 12.08 12.15
N ALA A 175 17.33 12.14 11.38
CA ALA A 175 16.76 10.95 10.77
C ALA A 175 17.75 10.35 9.75
N GLU A 176 18.31 9.20 10.08
CA GLU A 176 19.20 8.44 9.20
C GLU A 176 18.40 7.36 8.47
N LYS A 177 18.68 7.17 7.18
CA LYS A 177 18.26 5.97 6.47
C LYS A 177 18.95 4.77 7.11
N LEU A 178 18.17 3.73 7.35
CA LEU A 178 18.64 2.51 7.99
C LEU A 178 19.08 1.52 6.93
N PRO A 179 20.39 1.22 6.83
CA PRO A 179 20.90 0.19 5.94
C PRO A 179 20.65 -1.21 6.51
N GLY A 180 20.74 -2.20 5.66
CA GLY A 180 20.72 -3.61 6.04
C GLY A 180 19.41 -4.32 5.70
N ASP A 181 19.43 -5.64 5.80
CA ASP A 181 18.36 -6.52 5.31
C ASP A 181 17.01 -6.29 5.99
N LYS A 182 17.02 -5.98 7.30
CA LYS A 182 15.81 -5.70 8.09
C LYS A 182 14.98 -4.56 7.50
N PHE A 183 15.66 -3.50 7.02
CA PHE A 183 15.02 -2.26 6.58
C PHE A 183 15.10 -2.05 5.07
N ALA A 184 15.65 -3.02 4.34
CA ALA A 184 15.80 -2.90 2.89
C ALA A 184 14.44 -2.83 2.20
N SER A 185 14.28 -1.82 1.34
CA SER A 185 13.07 -1.67 0.51
C SER A 185 13.08 -2.60 -0.69
N HIS A 186 14.26 -2.96 -1.16
CA HIS A 186 14.44 -3.81 -2.33
C HIS A 186 15.54 -4.84 -2.09
N ARG A 187 15.40 -5.98 -2.75
CA ARG A 187 16.42 -7.01 -2.86
C ARG A 187 16.96 -7.03 -4.30
N LEU A 188 18.27 -7.08 -4.46
CA LEU A 188 18.90 -7.21 -5.76
C LEU A 188 18.89 -8.69 -6.20
N LEU A 189 18.33 -8.96 -7.35
CA LEU A 189 18.31 -10.27 -7.98
C LEU A 189 19.61 -10.52 -8.76
N PRO A 190 19.95 -11.79 -9.08
CA PRO A 190 21.18 -12.13 -9.82
C PRO A 190 21.28 -11.47 -11.21
N ASP A 191 20.16 -11.15 -11.83
CA ASP A 191 20.08 -10.48 -13.14
C ASP A 191 20.26 -8.96 -13.06
N GLY A 192 20.50 -8.40 -11.85
CA GLY A 192 20.66 -6.98 -11.62
C GLY A 192 19.34 -6.22 -11.42
N THR A 193 18.21 -6.91 -11.41
CA THR A 193 16.89 -6.29 -11.15
C THR A 193 16.66 -6.14 -9.65
N TYR A 194 16.11 -5.02 -9.22
CA TYR A 194 15.64 -4.80 -7.86
C TYR A 194 14.20 -5.30 -7.71
N ILE A 195 13.94 -6.17 -6.73
CA ILE A 195 12.57 -6.57 -6.37
C ILE A 195 12.18 -5.95 -5.04
N GLU A 196 10.98 -5.38 -4.96
CA GLU A 196 10.45 -4.79 -3.74
C GLU A 196 10.29 -5.83 -2.63
N ASN A 197 10.76 -5.50 -1.44
CA ASN A 197 10.50 -6.29 -0.25
C ASN A 197 9.08 -6.02 0.26
N VAL A 198 8.47 -7.06 0.81
CA VAL A 198 7.15 -7.01 1.45
C VAL A 198 7.30 -7.34 2.93
N GLY A 199 7.16 -6.33 3.79
CA GLY A 199 7.21 -6.50 5.25
C GLY A 199 8.48 -7.14 5.81
N MET A 200 8.46 -7.37 7.11
CA MET A 200 9.57 -7.96 7.87
C MET A 200 9.28 -9.40 8.25
N TYR A 201 10.32 -10.22 8.34
CA TYR A 201 10.23 -11.57 8.89
C TYR A 201 10.19 -11.57 10.42
N TYR A 202 9.69 -12.66 11.00
CA TYR A 202 9.74 -12.88 12.44
C TYR A 202 11.14 -12.65 13.03
N ASP A 203 12.18 -13.07 12.31
CA ASP A 203 13.59 -12.96 12.76
C ASP A 203 14.05 -11.52 12.88
N ASP A 204 13.53 -10.62 12.06
CA ASP A 204 13.90 -9.21 11.99
C ASP A 204 13.37 -8.39 13.17
N LEU A 205 12.25 -8.83 13.75
CA LEU A 205 11.48 -8.10 14.73
C LEU A 205 11.93 -8.44 16.16
N GLN A 206 12.19 -7.42 16.97
CA GLN A 206 12.67 -7.59 18.34
C GLN A 206 11.74 -6.90 19.35
N PRO A 207 11.55 -7.45 20.56
CA PRO A 207 10.86 -6.76 21.63
C PRO A 207 11.47 -5.38 21.90
N GLY A 208 10.62 -4.36 22.03
CA GLY A 208 10.99 -2.97 22.16
C GLY A 208 11.12 -2.20 20.84
N ASP A 209 11.09 -2.87 19.69
CA ASP A 209 11.00 -2.17 18.39
C ASP A 209 9.64 -1.47 18.27
N ILE A 210 9.64 -0.20 17.86
CA ILE A 210 8.45 0.61 17.62
C ILE A 210 8.44 1.05 16.15
N PHE A 211 7.33 0.82 15.46
CA PHE A 211 7.12 1.18 14.06
C PHE A 211 6.02 2.23 13.94
N GLU A 212 6.35 3.40 13.39
CA GLU A 212 5.39 4.42 13.00
C GLU A 212 4.96 4.16 11.55
N HIS A 213 3.67 3.88 11.34
CA HIS A 213 3.11 3.49 10.05
C HIS A 213 2.66 4.70 9.24
N HIS A 214 3.24 4.87 8.06
CA HIS A 214 2.95 5.95 7.12
C HIS A 214 2.75 5.43 5.68
N PRO A 215 1.88 6.06 4.87
CA PRO A 215 1.04 7.22 5.19
C PRO A 215 -0.10 6.89 6.15
N GLY A 216 -0.66 7.94 6.77
CA GLY A 216 -1.92 7.86 7.49
C GLY A 216 -3.12 7.69 6.54
N LYS A 217 -4.31 7.50 7.12
CA LYS A 217 -5.57 7.31 6.38
C LYS A 217 -6.62 8.31 6.85
N THR A 218 -7.09 9.18 5.96
CA THR A 218 -8.29 10.00 6.21
C THR A 218 -9.52 9.14 5.95
N VAL A 219 -10.46 9.09 6.88
CA VAL A 219 -11.71 8.33 6.76
C VAL A 219 -12.81 9.26 6.24
N THR A 220 -13.37 8.96 5.07
CA THR A 220 -14.48 9.74 4.51
C THR A 220 -15.83 9.28 5.07
N ALA A 221 -16.83 10.17 5.08
CA ALA A 221 -18.21 9.83 5.47
C ALA A 221 -18.79 8.72 4.58
N GLU A 222 -18.54 8.80 3.28
CA GLU A 222 -19.00 7.79 2.31
C GLU A 222 -18.41 6.40 2.58
N GLU A 223 -17.11 6.34 2.85
CA GLU A 223 -16.42 5.09 3.18
C GLU A 223 -16.97 4.49 4.48
N ASN A 224 -17.09 5.30 5.54
CA ASN A 224 -17.63 4.87 6.83
C ASN A 224 -19.06 4.32 6.70
N LYS A 225 -19.94 5.07 6.04
CA LYS A 225 -21.33 4.66 5.76
C LYS A 225 -21.38 3.33 4.98
N ARG A 226 -20.57 3.21 3.92
CA ARG A 226 -20.52 1.98 3.11
C ARG A 226 -20.07 0.78 3.94
N HIS A 227 -19.06 0.95 4.81
CA HIS A 227 -18.61 -0.12 5.70
C HIS A 227 -19.69 -0.51 6.72
N ALA A 228 -20.32 0.46 7.37
CA ALA A 228 -21.42 0.22 8.30
C ALA A 228 -22.56 -0.58 7.62
N LEU A 229 -23.05 -0.12 6.48
CA LEU A 229 -24.13 -0.78 5.74
C LEU A 229 -23.79 -2.22 5.32
N ARG A 230 -22.55 -2.46 4.87
CA ARG A 230 -22.10 -3.81 4.46
C ARG A 230 -21.92 -4.77 5.63
N SER A 231 -21.64 -4.26 6.83
CA SER A 231 -21.51 -5.05 8.06
C SER A 231 -22.80 -5.20 8.84
N LEU A 232 -23.96 -4.78 8.28
CA LEU A 232 -25.27 -4.78 8.93
C LEU A 232 -25.36 -3.85 10.16
N GLU A 233 -24.44 -2.91 10.28
CA GLU A 233 -24.46 -1.87 11.30
C GLU A 233 -25.29 -0.69 10.81
N TRP A 234 -26.59 -0.74 11.10
CA TRP A 234 -27.57 0.22 10.59
C TRP A 234 -27.96 1.31 11.59
N SER A 235 -27.18 1.47 12.65
CA SER A 235 -27.42 2.54 13.62
C SER A 235 -27.40 3.91 12.96
N SER A 236 -28.28 4.80 13.41
CA SER A 236 -28.52 6.09 12.77
C SER A 236 -27.27 6.97 12.68
N GLN A 237 -26.36 6.88 13.66
CA GLN A 237 -25.11 7.65 13.71
C GLN A 237 -24.16 7.36 12.54
N TYR A 238 -24.32 6.22 11.82
CA TYR A 238 -23.47 5.87 10.69
C TYR A 238 -24.18 5.97 9.33
N SER A 239 -25.50 6.11 9.31
CA SER A 239 -26.27 5.98 8.07
C SER A 239 -27.31 7.07 7.82
N ASP A 240 -27.82 7.72 8.89
CA ASP A 240 -28.88 8.71 8.82
C ASP A 240 -28.32 10.13 8.99
N GLN A 241 -28.19 10.86 7.86
CA GLN A 241 -27.62 12.21 7.88
C GLN A 241 -28.47 13.18 8.68
N HIS A 242 -29.81 13.05 8.65
CA HIS A 242 -30.68 13.90 9.45
C HIS A 242 -30.45 13.71 10.95
N TYR A 243 -30.28 12.47 11.39
CA TYR A 243 -29.93 12.15 12.77
C TYR A 243 -28.58 12.77 13.15
N ILE A 244 -27.57 12.63 12.29
CA ILE A 244 -26.21 13.14 12.51
C ILE A 244 -26.24 14.67 12.63
N ASP A 245 -26.92 15.36 11.74
CA ASP A 245 -27.02 16.83 11.74
C ASP A 245 -27.80 17.35 12.95
N THR A 246 -28.86 16.63 13.36
CA THR A 246 -29.75 17.07 14.44
C THR A 246 -29.18 16.79 15.85
N PHE A 247 -28.55 15.61 16.02
CA PHE A 247 -28.17 15.12 17.35
C PHE A 247 -26.68 14.99 17.57
N LEU A 248 -25.86 15.06 16.50
CA LEU A 248 -24.39 14.92 16.56
C LEU A 248 -23.67 16.14 15.97
N GLU A 249 -24.36 17.27 15.82
CA GLU A 249 -23.78 18.52 15.28
C GLU A 249 -23.09 18.36 13.93
N GLY A 250 -23.55 17.42 13.10
CA GLY A 250 -22.96 17.07 11.81
C GLY A 250 -21.71 16.19 11.87
N ALA A 251 -21.26 15.82 13.07
CA ALA A 251 -20.04 15.02 13.26
C ALA A 251 -20.35 13.51 13.21
N MET A 252 -20.18 12.88 12.06
CA MET A 252 -20.36 11.43 11.88
C MET A 252 -19.20 10.67 12.56
N PRO A 253 -19.43 9.87 13.62
CA PRO A 253 -18.39 9.04 14.20
C PRO A 253 -18.02 7.91 13.23
N VAL A 254 -16.75 7.53 13.22
CA VAL A 254 -16.30 6.34 12.49
C VAL A 254 -16.73 5.09 13.27
N ASN A 255 -17.32 4.13 12.56
CA ASN A 255 -17.70 2.85 13.15
C ASN A 255 -16.51 2.18 13.85
N GLU A 256 -16.67 1.79 15.09
CA GLU A 256 -15.58 1.30 15.95
C GLU A 256 -14.97 -0.02 15.43
N ALA A 257 -15.77 -0.92 14.91
CA ALA A 257 -15.26 -2.15 14.30
C ALA A 257 -14.47 -1.86 13.01
N PHE A 258 -14.91 -0.88 12.22
CA PHE A 258 -14.16 -0.40 11.07
C PHE A 258 -12.85 0.28 11.48
N LEU A 259 -12.85 1.10 12.54
CA LEU A 259 -11.66 1.72 13.10
C LEU A 259 -10.60 0.68 13.55
N ILE A 260 -11.03 -0.39 14.23
CA ILE A 260 -10.15 -1.51 14.59
C ILE A 260 -9.57 -2.17 13.32
N GLY A 261 -10.39 -2.37 12.30
CA GLY A 261 -9.97 -2.90 11.00
C GLY A 261 -8.93 -2.00 10.33
N LEU A 262 -9.15 -0.69 10.31
CA LEU A 262 -8.22 0.30 9.73
C LEU A 262 -6.88 0.32 10.47
N LEU A 263 -6.89 0.34 11.81
CA LEU A 263 -5.65 0.26 12.60
C LEU A 263 -4.89 -1.03 12.28
N THR A 264 -5.58 -2.16 12.22
CA THR A 264 -4.97 -3.44 11.83
C THR A 264 -4.34 -3.35 10.44
N ALA A 265 -5.05 -2.81 9.45
CA ALA A 265 -4.61 -2.72 8.07
C ALA A 265 -3.38 -1.80 7.90
N LEU A 266 -3.33 -0.65 8.58
CA LEU A 266 -2.19 0.29 8.48
C LEU A 266 -0.87 -0.35 8.92
N THR A 267 -0.90 -1.33 9.82
CA THR A 267 0.31 -2.01 10.31
C THR A 267 0.85 -3.06 9.36
N THR A 268 0.08 -3.48 8.35
CA THR A 268 0.47 -4.57 7.44
C THR A 268 1.69 -4.23 6.60
N ARG A 269 2.01 -2.96 6.40
CA ARG A 269 3.23 -2.57 5.66
C ARG A 269 4.52 -3.03 6.35
N SER A 270 4.56 -3.02 7.68
CA SER A 270 5.66 -3.60 8.46
C SER A 270 5.48 -5.09 8.70
N PHE A 271 4.25 -5.54 8.96
CA PHE A 271 3.91 -6.93 9.30
C PHE A 271 3.29 -7.71 8.15
N ASP A 272 3.64 -7.40 6.90
CA ASP A 272 3.06 -8.02 5.70
C ASP A 272 3.26 -9.54 5.62
N ARG A 273 4.33 -10.06 6.26
CA ARG A 273 4.61 -11.49 6.33
C ARG A 273 3.78 -12.24 7.38
N VAL A 274 2.69 -11.61 7.84
CA VAL A 274 1.73 -12.23 8.74
C VAL A 274 0.99 -13.37 8.05
N VAL A 275 0.82 -14.48 8.78
CA VAL A 275 0.05 -15.64 8.36
C VAL A 275 -1.38 -15.56 8.90
N ALA A 276 -1.50 -15.11 10.14
CA ALA A 276 -2.77 -14.99 10.83
C ALA A 276 -2.67 -14.01 12.00
N ASN A 277 -3.78 -13.34 12.23
CA ASN A 277 -4.04 -12.59 13.45
C ASN A 277 -4.79 -13.52 14.41
N LEU A 278 -4.10 -13.96 15.46
CA LEU A 278 -4.61 -15.01 16.34
C LEU A 278 -5.59 -14.49 17.40
N GLN A 279 -5.39 -13.25 17.84
CA GLN A 279 -6.18 -12.66 18.92
C GLN A 279 -6.01 -11.13 18.95
N TRP A 280 -7.07 -10.42 19.34
CA TRP A 280 -7.04 -9.06 19.88
C TRP A 280 -7.40 -9.10 21.36
N LYS A 281 -6.71 -8.29 22.17
CA LYS A 281 -6.95 -8.11 23.60
C LYS A 281 -6.95 -6.65 23.97
N ASP A 282 -7.58 -6.34 25.10
CA ASP A 282 -7.53 -5.05 25.77
C ASP A 282 -7.78 -3.87 24.81
N ILE A 283 -8.82 -4.03 23.95
CA ILE A 283 -9.21 -3.02 22.98
C ILE A 283 -9.77 -1.81 23.74
N GLN A 284 -9.16 -0.65 23.50
CA GLN A 284 -9.55 0.64 24.06
C GLN A 284 -9.92 1.61 22.96
N LEU A 285 -10.99 2.36 23.15
CA LEU A 285 -11.53 3.36 22.26
C LEU A 285 -11.78 4.66 23.05
N PRO A 286 -10.71 5.33 23.54
CA PRO A 286 -10.85 6.42 24.50
C PRO A 286 -11.48 7.67 23.92
N HIS A 287 -11.33 7.91 22.62
CA HIS A 287 -11.92 9.06 21.91
C HIS A 287 -12.45 8.61 20.56
N PRO A 288 -13.57 9.19 20.08
CA PRO A 288 -14.07 8.91 18.75
C PRO A 288 -13.15 9.49 17.67
N LEU A 289 -13.06 8.79 16.55
CA LEU A 289 -12.59 9.34 15.27
C LEU A 289 -13.83 9.78 14.48
N TYR A 290 -13.79 10.94 13.87
CA TYR A 290 -14.89 11.43 13.03
C TYR A 290 -14.53 11.38 11.55
N ALA A 291 -15.54 11.26 10.70
CA ALA A 291 -15.37 11.36 9.25
C ALA A 291 -14.72 12.70 8.88
N GLY A 292 -13.74 12.66 7.99
CA GLY A 292 -12.89 13.81 7.62
C GLY A 292 -11.57 13.89 8.40
N GLU A 293 -11.45 13.20 9.53
CA GLU A 293 -10.20 13.16 10.30
C GLU A 293 -9.22 12.11 9.74
N THR A 294 -7.92 12.36 9.95
CA THR A 294 -6.84 11.48 9.52
C THR A 294 -6.29 10.69 10.69
N MET A 295 -6.21 9.38 10.51
CA MET A 295 -5.63 8.44 11.47
C MET A 295 -4.21 8.08 11.07
N TYR A 296 -3.31 8.08 12.04
CA TYR A 296 -1.95 7.55 11.99
C TYR A 296 -1.83 6.38 12.94
N ALA A 297 -0.92 5.47 12.67
CA ALA A 297 -0.75 4.28 13.49
C ALA A 297 0.70 4.09 13.94
N GLU A 298 0.86 3.47 15.09
CA GLU A 298 2.14 2.98 15.57
C GLU A 298 1.97 1.58 16.16
N SER A 299 3.01 0.77 16.12
CA SER A 299 3.04 -0.55 16.74
C SER A 299 4.34 -0.78 17.49
N GLU A 300 4.25 -1.40 18.66
CA GLU A 300 5.37 -1.78 19.51
C GLU A 300 5.36 -3.29 19.70
N ILE A 301 6.51 -3.93 19.51
CA ILE A 301 6.70 -5.35 19.77
C ILE A 301 6.92 -5.55 21.26
N LEU A 302 5.98 -6.22 21.94
CA LEU A 302 6.05 -6.49 23.38
C LEU A 302 6.83 -7.77 23.68
N ALA A 303 6.60 -8.82 22.89
CA ALA A 303 7.23 -10.12 23.07
C ALA A 303 7.24 -10.92 21.77
N LYS A 304 8.12 -11.91 21.70
CA LYS A 304 8.14 -12.89 20.61
C LYS A 304 8.44 -14.29 21.15
N ARG A 305 7.89 -15.30 20.48
CA ARG A 305 8.16 -16.71 20.80
C ARG A 305 7.99 -17.58 19.57
N GLU A 306 8.65 -18.72 19.56
CA GLU A 306 8.49 -19.75 18.54
C GLU A 306 7.07 -20.33 18.55
N SER A 307 6.53 -20.67 17.38
CA SER A 307 5.30 -21.43 17.28
C SER A 307 5.57 -22.90 17.55
N LYS A 308 4.88 -23.49 18.52
CA LYS A 308 5.03 -24.92 18.86
C LYS A 308 4.46 -25.86 17.80
N SER A 309 3.40 -25.44 17.11
CA SER A 309 2.67 -26.25 16.12
C SER A 309 3.09 -25.97 14.68
N ARG A 310 3.79 -24.85 14.43
CA ARG A 310 4.16 -24.40 13.09
C ARG A 310 5.63 -23.93 13.08
N PRO A 311 6.58 -24.82 12.85
CA PRO A 311 8.02 -24.52 13.00
C PRO A 311 8.54 -23.47 12.01
N THR A 312 7.83 -23.26 10.89
CA THR A 312 8.15 -22.21 9.88
C THR A 312 7.73 -20.81 10.30
N GLN A 313 7.09 -20.66 11.48
CA GLN A 313 6.48 -19.40 11.93
C GLN A 313 6.82 -19.15 13.40
N GLY A 314 6.78 -17.86 13.76
CA GLY A 314 6.83 -17.42 15.14
C GLY A 314 5.63 -16.56 15.50
N ILE A 315 5.40 -16.34 16.78
CA ILE A 315 4.31 -15.55 17.32
C ILE A 315 4.89 -14.26 17.90
N LEU A 316 4.34 -13.13 17.48
CA LEU A 316 4.62 -11.81 18.04
C LEU A 316 3.45 -11.35 18.91
N GLN A 317 3.73 -10.78 20.07
CA GLN A 317 2.79 -9.98 20.84
C GLN A 317 3.07 -8.52 20.54
N VAL A 318 2.07 -7.80 20.02
CA VAL A 318 2.22 -6.43 19.52
C VAL A 318 1.12 -5.57 20.12
N ILE A 319 1.44 -4.40 20.65
CA ILE A 319 0.46 -3.35 20.92
C ILE A 319 0.42 -2.39 19.74
N SER A 320 -0.76 -2.11 19.21
CA SER A 320 -0.98 -1.13 18.14
C SER A 320 -1.84 0.01 18.65
N ARG A 321 -1.49 1.24 18.27
CA ARG A 321 -2.16 2.48 18.70
C ARG A 321 -2.49 3.31 17.48
N ALA A 322 -3.68 3.89 17.45
CA ALA A 322 -4.12 4.85 16.44
C ALA A 322 -4.31 6.23 17.06
N TYR A 323 -3.81 7.23 16.36
CA TYR A 323 -3.87 8.63 16.77
C TYR A 323 -4.47 9.48 15.66
N LYS A 324 -5.21 10.53 16.03
CA LYS A 324 -5.56 11.62 15.11
C LYS A 324 -4.33 12.47 14.73
N GLN A 325 -4.52 13.39 13.78
CA GLN A 325 -3.50 14.35 13.36
C GLN A 325 -2.99 15.26 14.51
N ASP A 326 -3.79 15.46 15.56
CA ASP A 326 -3.46 16.22 16.77
C ASP A 326 -2.84 15.37 17.90
N LYS A 327 -2.53 14.09 17.61
CA LYS A 327 -2.00 13.10 18.55
C LYS A 327 -3.00 12.56 19.57
N THR A 328 -4.30 12.85 19.46
CA THR A 328 -5.33 12.23 20.31
C THR A 328 -5.41 10.73 20.01
N LEU A 329 -5.32 9.90 21.06
CA LEU A 329 -5.45 8.43 20.97
C LEU A 329 -6.92 8.07 20.71
N VAL A 330 -7.20 7.34 19.63
CA VAL A 330 -8.57 6.93 19.26
C VAL A 330 -8.79 5.42 19.35
N CYS A 331 -7.73 4.63 19.23
CA CYS A 331 -7.81 3.18 19.38
C CYS A 331 -6.48 2.63 19.86
N ALA A 332 -6.52 1.64 20.74
CA ALA A 332 -5.35 0.84 21.11
C ALA A 332 -5.78 -0.60 21.37
N PHE A 333 -4.94 -1.56 21.02
CA PHE A 333 -5.15 -2.96 21.36
C PHE A 333 -3.84 -3.76 21.33
N GLU A 334 -3.80 -4.82 22.12
CA GLU A 334 -2.81 -5.88 21.95
C GLU A 334 -3.31 -6.94 20.97
N ARG A 335 -2.37 -7.56 20.23
CA ARG A 335 -2.68 -8.70 19.36
C ARG A 335 -1.53 -9.69 19.29
N HIS A 336 -1.87 -10.91 18.95
CA HIS A 336 -0.91 -11.96 18.64
C HIS A 336 -0.89 -12.24 17.15
N LEU A 337 0.27 -12.05 16.52
CA LEU A 337 0.50 -12.27 15.10
C LEU A 337 1.32 -13.53 14.89
N LEU A 338 0.87 -14.38 13.98
CA LEU A 338 1.65 -15.49 13.47
C LEU A 338 2.38 -15.01 12.21
N VAL A 339 3.72 -15.03 12.21
CA VAL A 339 4.58 -14.41 11.17
C VAL A 339 5.58 -15.43 10.66
N TYR A 340 5.83 -15.42 9.33
CA TYR A 340 6.83 -16.29 8.72
C TYR A 340 8.25 -15.97 9.19
N LYS A 341 9.04 -17.01 9.39
CA LYS A 341 10.49 -16.92 9.56
C LYS A 341 11.17 -16.74 8.20
N ARG A 342 12.37 -16.20 8.20
CA ARG A 342 13.15 -15.93 7.01
C ARG A 342 13.41 -17.22 6.21
N GLY A 343 13.13 -17.16 4.90
CA GLY A 343 13.31 -18.28 3.98
C GLY A 343 12.30 -19.43 4.10
N LEU A 344 11.26 -19.29 4.94
CA LEU A 344 10.31 -20.37 5.23
C LEU A 344 8.85 -20.04 4.83
N GLY A 345 8.62 -18.99 4.10
CA GLY A 345 7.30 -18.60 3.58
C GLY A 345 7.14 -18.95 2.09
N PRO A 346 5.98 -18.66 1.49
CA PRO A 346 5.67 -18.94 0.08
C PRO A 346 6.30 -17.94 -0.90
N TYR A 347 7.12 -17.01 -0.42
CA TYR A 347 7.52 -15.81 -1.17
C TYR A 347 8.30 -16.12 -2.44
N GLU A 348 9.32 -16.99 -2.39
CA GLU A 348 10.11 -17.36 -3.56
C GLU A 348 9.26 -18.08 -4.61
N THR A 349 8.40 -19.02 -4.17
CA THR A 349 7.51 -19.77 -5.07
C THR A 349 6.41 -18.90 -5.67
N ALA A 350 6.04 -17.80 -4.99
CA ALA A 350 5.09 -16.80 -5.45
C ALA A 350 5.74 -15.66 -6.24
N GLY A 351 7.06 -15.69 -6.47
CA GLY A 351 7.76 -14.66 -7.24
C GLY A 351 8.01 -13.35 -6.47
N TYR A 352 8.16 -13.44 -5.14
CA TYR A 352 8.41 -12.32 -4.24
C TYR A 352 9.83 -12.28 -3.73
#